data_19898a765b660dce65d647d6523f1e8b
#
_entry.id   19898a765b660dce65d647d6523f1e8b
#
_cell.length_a   1.000
_cell.length_b   1.000
_cell.length_c   1.000
_cell.angle_alpha   90.00
_cell.angle_beta   90.00
_cell.angle_gamma   90.00
#
_symmetry.space_group_name_H-M   'P 1'
#
loop_
_entity.id
_entity.type
_entity.pdbx_description
1 polymer ?
#
loop_
_entity_poly.entity_id
_entity_poly.type
_entity_poly.pdbx_seq_one_letter_code
_entity_poly.pdbx_strand_id
1 'polypeptide(L)'
;MPETTPEATNVDTAQLANAIRALSMDAVQAANSGHPGMPMGAADVATVLFTKYLKYNPADPDWADRDRFVLSAGHGSMLLYSLLHLTGYADITMDQLRNFRQLGSKTAGHP
;
A
#
# COMPACT_ATOMS: atom_id res chain seq x y z
N MET A 1 -3.90 23.15 -7.82
CA MET A 1 -2.92 22.39 -7.13
C MET A 1 -1.57 23.06 -7.27
N PRO A 2 -0.88 23.21 -6.18
CA PRO A 2 0.43 23.78 -6.31
C PRO A 2 1.28 22.89 -7.20
N GLU A 3 2.13 23.49 -7.95
CA GLU A 3 3.08 22.73 -8.69
C GLU A 3 3.93 21.95 -7.76
N THR A 4 4.07 20.69 -8.06
CA THR A 4 5.05 19.88 -7.35
C THR A 4 6.39 20.14 -7.99
N THR A 5 7.43 20.06 -7.18
CA THR A 5 8.78 20.14 -7.70
C THR A 5 9.06 18.91 -8.55
N PRO A 6 10.04 18.97 -9.45
CA PRO A 6 10.40 17.79 -10.22
C PRO A 6 10.70 16.58 -9.35
N GLU A 7 11.31 16.80 -8.19
CA GLU A 7 11.58 15.69 -7.28
C GLU A 7 10.30 15.09 -6.75
N ALA A 8 9.29 15.91 -6.42
CA ALA A 8 8.03 15.41 -5.87
C ALA A 8 7.21 14.68 -6.93
N THR A 9 7.30 15.11 -8.20
CA THR A 9 6.54 14.47 -9.28
C THR A 9 7.29 13.35 -9.96
N ASN A 10 8.61 13.32 -9.82
CA ASN A 10 9.46 12.38 -10.52
C ASN A 10 9.67 11.13 -9.69
N VAL A 11 8.58 10.43 -9.43
CA VAL A 11 8.61 9.20 -8.67
C VAL A 11 9.07 8.07 -9.56
N ASP A 12 10.04 7.29 -9.08
CA ASP A 12 10.47 6.08 -9.77
C ASP A 12 9.43 4.99 -9.51
N THR A 13 8.55 4.80 -10.47
CA THR A 13 7.45 3.84 -10.31
C THR A 13 7.94 2.41 -10.22
N ALA A 14 9.05 2.08 -10.89
CA ALA A 14 9.63 0.74 -10.78
C ALA A 14 10.14 0.48 -9.36
N GLN A 15 10.78 1.48 -8.76
CA GLN A 15 11.28 1.35 -7.40
C GLN A 15 10.15 1.23 -6.39
N LEU A 16 9.08 2.01 -6.57
CA LEU A 16 7.90 1.90 -5.71
C LEU A 16 7.23 0.54 -5.84
N ALA A 17 7.07 0.04 -7.06
CA ALA A 17 6.48 -1.26 -7.27
C ALA A 17 7.32 -2.35 -6.61
N ASN A 18 8.64 -2.25 -6.71
CA ASN A 18 9.54 -3.21 -6.07
C ASN A 18 9.48 -3.11 -4.54
N ALA A 19 9.27 -1.91 -4.00
CA ALA A 19 9.07 -1.75 -2.56
C ALA A 19 7.81 -2.46 -2.09
N ILE A 20 6.72 -2.36 -2.85
CA ILE A 20 5.49 -3.09 -2.55
C ILE A 20 5.76 -4.59 -2.54
N ARG A 21 6.48 -5.08 -3.54
CA ARG A 21 6.81 -6.50 -3.64
C ARG A 21 7.66 -6.97 -2.47
N ALA A 22 8.70 -6.19 -2.12
CA ALA A 22 9.60 -6.56 -1.03
C ALA A 22 8.87 -6.56 0.31
N LEU A 23 8.07 -5.55 0.59
CA LEU A 23 7.29 -5.48 1.83
C LEU A 23 6.32 -6.65 1.93
N SER A 24 5.68 -7.00 0.81
CA SER A 24 4.70 -8.09 0.79
C SER A 24 5.37 -9.44 1.01
N MET A 25 6.52 -9.68 0.35
CA MET A 25 7.26 -10.91 0.55
C MET A 25 7.73 -11.04 2.00
N ASP A 26 8.29 -9.98 2.54
CA ASP A 26 8.82 -10.00 3.90
C ASP A 26 7.70 -10.22 4.92
N ALA A 27 6.55 -9.56 4.74
CA ALA A 27 5.43 -9.70 5.67
C ALA A 27 4.84 -11.11 5.64
N VAL A 28 4.65 -11.67 4.46
CA VAL A 28 4.14 -13.03 4.30
C VAL A 28 5.15 -14.04 4.89
N GLN A 29 6.43 -13.83 4.64
CA GLN A 29 7.48 -14.71 5.19
C GLN A 29 7.50 -14.64 6.71
N ALA A 30 7.44 -13.44 7.29
CA ALA A 30 7.45 -13.26 8.74
C ALA A 30 6.22 -13.90 9.39
N ALA A 31 5.06 -13.77 8.76
CA ALA A 31 3.82 -14.37 9.26
C ALA A 31 3.75 -15.87 9.01
N ASN A 32 4.60 -16.37 8.13
CA ASN A 32 4.55 -17.75 7.64
C ASN A 32 3.15 -18.12 7.13
N SER A 33 2.46 -17.13 6.56
CA SER A 33 1.06 -17.24 6.13
C SER A 33 0.71 -16.04 5.27
N GLY A 34 -0.10 -16.24 4.25
CA GLY A 34 -0.59 -15.16 3.41
C GLY A 34 -0.47 -15.48 1.93
N HIS A 35 -0.84 -14.49 1.11
CA HIS A 35 -0.92 -14.66 -0.33
C HIS A 35 -0.12 -13.57 -1.04
N PRO A 36 1.12 -13.84 -1.47
CA PRO A 36 1.94 -12.80 -2.10
C PRO A 36 1.61 -12.58 -3.58
N GLY A 37 0.82 -13.43 -4.21
CA GLY A 37 0.58 -13.36 -5.65
C GLY A 37 0.01 -12.05 -6.14
N MET A 38 -1.05 -11.54 -5.50
CA MET A 38 -1.68 -10.28 -5.88
C MET A 38 -0.71 -9.10 -5.73
N PRO A 39 -0.01 -8.94 -4.59
CA PRO A 39 0.96 -7.86 -4.49
C PRO A 39 2.07 -7.94 -5.53
N MET A 40 2.53 -9.15 -5.83
CA MET A 40 3.59 -9.31 -6.81
C MET A 40 3.12 -8.96 -8.21
N GLY A 41 1.93 -9.42 -8.60
CA GLY A 41 1.43 -9.22 -9.96
C GLY A 41 0.83 -7.86 -10.22
N ALA A 42 0.24 -7.23 -9.20
CA ALA A 42 -0.48 -5.97 -9.36
C ALA A 42 0.32 -4.74 -8.91
N ALA A 43 1.57 -4.90 -8.46
CA ALA A 43 2.35 -3.81 -7.90
C ALA A 43 2.52 -2.65 -8.88
N ASP A 44 2.80 -2.93 -10.14
CA ASP A 44 3.01 -1.87 -11.14
C ASP A 44 1.73 -1.09 -11.39
N VAL A 45 0.60 -1.79 -11.57
CA VAL A 45 -0.69 -1.14 -11.80
C VAL A 45 -1.08 -0.28 -10.61
N ALA A 46 -0.94 -0.81 -9.40
CA ALA A 46 -1.29 -0.09 -8.18
C ALA A 46 -0.40 1.14 -7.99
N THR A 47 0.89 1.03 -8.30
CA THR A 47 1.81 2.16 -8.21
C THR A 47 1.38 3.29 -9.13
N VAL A 48 1.06 2.97 -10.39
CA VAL A 48 0.61 3.98 -11.34
C VAL A 48 -0.69 4.62 -10.87
N LEU A 49 -1.63 3.82 -10.40
CA LEU A 49 -2.91 4.33 -9.91
C LEU A 49 -2.71 5.32 -8.75
N PHE A 50 -1.91 4.96 -7.76
CA PHE A 50 -1.74 5.79 -6.56
C PHE A 50 -0.84 6.99 -6.78
N THR A 51 0.06 6.96 -7.75
CA THR A 51 0.97 8.08 -7.97
C THR A 51 0.48 9.07 -9.03
N LYS A 52 -0.43 8.65 -9.92
CA LYS A 52 -0.79 9.47 -11.07
C LYS A 52 -2.29 9.76 -11.20
N TYR A 53 -3.15 8.92 -10.68
CA TYR A 53 -4.58 9.03 -10.97
C TYR A 53 -5.46 9.15 -9.74
N LEU A 54 -5.17 8.42 -8.68
CA LEU A 54 -6.04 8.37 -7.52
C LEU A 54 -5.95 9.68 -6.74
N LYS A 55 -7.11 10.23 -6.41
CA LYS A 55 -7.20 11.48 -5.65
C LYS A 55 -7.38 11.13 -4.18
N TYR A 56 -6.35 11.41 -3.37
CA TYR A 56 -6.37 11.09 -1.95
C TYR A 56 -5.40 11.99 -1.20
N ASN A 57 -5.55 12.02 0.14
CA ASN A 57 -4.67 12.77 1.02
C ASN A 57 -4.45 11.97 2.30
N PRO A 58 -3.24 11.40 2.49
CA PRO A 58 -2.97 10.60 3.69
C PRO A 58 -3.07 11.40 4.99
N ALA A 59 -2.86 12.72 4.94
CA ALA A 59 -3.01 13.58 6.11
C ALA A 59 -4.48 13.82 6.48
N ASP A 60 -5.40 13.54 5.57
CA ASP A 60 -6.83 13.67 5.79
C ASP A 60 -7.53 12.44 5.20
N PRO A 61 -7.41 11.28 5.85
CA PRO A 61 -7.90 10.02 5.27
C PRO A 61 -9.42 9.98 5.11
N ASP A 62 -10.15 10.83 5.79
CA ASP A 62 -11.62 10.87 5.70
C ASP A 62 -12.13 11.99 4.79
N TRP A 63 -11.25 12.61 4.04
CA TRP A 63 -11.62 13.68 3.12
C TRP A 63 -12.77 13.24 2.20
N ALA A 64 -13.85 14.03 2.20
CA ALA A 64 -15.10 13.63 1.57
C ALA A 64 -14.97 13.45 0.05
N ASP A 65 -14.10 14.26 -0.58
CA ASP A 65 -13.95 14.25 -2.04
C ASP A 65 -12.85 13.31 -2.53
N ARG A 66 -12.34 12.45 -1.66
CA ARG A 66 -11.30 11.50 -2.04
C ARG A 66 -11.84 10.40 -2.93
N ASP A 67 -10.98 9.85 -3.77
CA ASP A 67 -11.29 8.60 -4.45
C ASP A 67 -11.22 7.45 -3.44
N ARG A 68 -12.08 6.46 -3.62
CA ARG A 68 -12.16 5.34 -2.70
C ARG A 68 -11.63 4.09 -3.38
N PHE A 69 -10.52 3.62 -2.88
CA PHE A 69 -9.92 2.39 -3.35
C PHE A 69 -10.48 1.22 -2.56
N VAL A 70 -11.02 0.22 -3.25
CA VAL A 70 -11.56 -0.97 -2.61
C VAL A 70 -10.84 -2.18 -3.17
N LEU A 71 -10.25 -2.97 -2.28
CA LEU A 71 -9.59 -4.22 -2.66
C LEU A 71 -10.61 -5.34 -2.59
N SER A 72 -11.17 -5.73 -3.75
CA SER A 72 -12.18 -6.78 -3.78
C SER A 72 -11.55 -8.17 -3.58
N ALA A 73 -10.31 -8.36 -4.03
CA ALA A 73 -9.59 -9.60 -3.80
C ALA A 73 -8.93 -9.55 -2.42
N GLY A 74 -9.73 -9.79 -1.38
CA GLY A 74 -9.28 -9.58 0.00
C GLY A 74 -8.04 -10.37 0.41
N HIS A 75 -7.79 -11.50 -0.24
CA HIS A 75 -6.58 -12.29 0.04
C HIS A 75 -5.30 -11.55 -0.35
N GLY A 76 -5.37 -10.55 -1.23
CA GLY A 76 -4.23 -9.73 -1.62
C GLY A 76 -3.96 -8.57 -0.67
N SER A 77 -4.33 -8.69 0.59
CA SER A 77 -4.33 -7.60 1.56
C SER A 77 -3.00 -6.88 1.69
N MET A 78 -1.87 -7.57 1.53
CA MET A 78 -0.56 -6.90 1.63
C MET A 78 -0.34 -5.86 0.54
N LEU A 79 -1.00 -5.98 -0.61
CA LEU A 79 -0.95 -4.91 -1.60
C LEU A 79 -1.51 -3.62 -1.01
N LEU A 80 -2.68 -3.70 -0.38
CA LEU A 80 -3.30 -2.54 0.24
C LEU A 80 -2.44 -1.98 1.38
N TYR A 81 -1.96 -2.83 2.26
CA TYR A 81 -1.18 -2.37 3.41
C TYR A 81 0.14 -1.73 2.99
N SER A 82 0.82 -2.32 2.00
CA SER A 82 2.06 -1.73 1.48
C SER A 82 1.79 -0.37 0.86
N LEU A 83 0.71 -0.22 0.10
CA LEU A 83 0.33 1.06 -0.50
C LEU A 83 0.03 2.10 0.59
N LEU A 84 -0.74 1.73 1.60
CA LEU A 84 -1.07 2.67 2.68
C LEU A 84 0.17 3.11 3.44
N HIS A 85 1.09 2.19 3.69
CA HIS A 85 2.34 2.52 4.37
C HIS A 85 3.20 3.46 3.52
N LEU A 86 3.42 3.09 2.27
CA LEU A 86 4.34 3.84 1.39
C LEU A 86 3.78 5.22 1.02
N THR A 87 2.47 5.38 0.99
CA THR A 87 1.85 6.68 0.69
C THR A 87 1.68 7.56 1.92
N GLY A 88 2.02 7.05 3.10
CA GLY A 88 2.12 7.90 4.29
C GLY A 88 0.91 7.91 5.21
N TYR A 89 0.01 6.93 5.10
CA TYR A 89 -1.10 6.83 6.05
C TYR A 89 -0.56 6.44 7.43
N ALA A 90 -0.92 7.22 8.45
CA ALA A 90 -0.34 7.10 9.78
C ALA A 90 -0.68 5.77 10.47
N ASP A 91 -1.82 5.18 10.14
CA ASP A 91 -2.29 3.96 10.81
C ASP A 91 -1.48 2.73 10.43
N ILE A 92 -0.87 2.72 9.25
CA ILE A 92 -0.13 1.53 8.78
C ILE A 92 1.35 1.84 8.83
N THR A 93 1.91 1.64 10.00
CA THR A 93 3.34 1.81 10.25
C THR A 93 4.12 0.56 9.84
N MET A 94 5.44 0.67 9.80
CA MET A 94 6.29 -0.49 9.57
C MET A 94 6.04 -1.58 10.61
N ASP A 95 5.76 -1.19 11.85
CA ASP A 95 5.47 -2.15 12.91
C ASP A 95 4.20 -2.94 12.61
N GLN A 96 3.18 -2.29 12.07
CA GLN A 96 1.96 -2.98 11.65
C GLN A 96 2.23 -3.97 10.51
N LEU A 97 3.13 -3.63 9.60
CA LEU A 97 3.51 -4.55 8.53
C LEU A 97 4.28 -5.77 9.09
N ARG A 98 5.14 -5.54 10.07
CA ARG A 98 5.87 -6.63 10.72
C ARG A 98 4.93 -7.60 11.44
N ASN A 99 3.77 -7.11 11.86
CA ASN A 99 2.78 -7.89 12.58
C ASN A 99 1.62 -8.33 11.69
N PHE A 100 1.87 -8.47 10.40
CA PHE A 100 0.87 -8.93 9.44
C PHE A 100 0.26 -10.26 9.89
N ARG A 101 -1.07 -10.32 9.91
CA ARG A 101 -1.88 -11.48 10.30
C ARG A 101 -1.72 -11.89 11.77
N GLN A 102 -1.14 -11.03 12.59
CA GLN A 102 -1.03 -11.31 14.03
C GLN A 102 -2.24 -10.73 14.74
N LEU A 103 -2.67 -11.44 15.79
CA LEU A 103 -3.81 -11.00 16.58
C LEU A 103 -3.55 -9.63 17.19
N GLY A 104 -4.49 -8.72 17.04
CA GLY A 104 -4.39 -7.37 17.57
C GLY A 104 -3.73 -6.37 16.64
N SER A 105 -3.14 -6.81 15.52
CA SER A 105 -2.60 -5.87 14.53
C SER A 105 -3.71 -5.31 13.65
N LYS A 106 -3.41 -4.21 12.95
CA LYS A 106 -4.33 -3.60 11.97
C LYS A 106 -4.23 -4.26 10.60
N THR A 107 -3.34 -5.23 10.44
CA THR A 107 -3.03 -5.83 9.15
C THR A 107 -3.53 -7.26 9.08
N ALA A 108 -4.86 -7.40 9.07
CA ALA A 108 -5.50 -8.70 8.97
C ALA A 108 -5.24 -9.35 7.61
N GLY A 109 -5.33 -10.66 7.56
CA GLY A 109 -5.14 -11.39 6.31
C GLY A 109 -6.13 -11.02 5.22
N HIS A 110 -7.34 -10.63 5.62
CA HIS A 110 -8.38 -10.09 4.74
C HIS A 110 -8.91 -8.83 5.38
N PRO A 111 -8.74 -7.67 4.75
CA PRO A 111 -9.16 -6.41 5.33
C PRO A 111 -10.66 -6.26 5.37
#